data_be9200941897d05f8e58b142f9993413
#
_entry.id   be9200941897d05f8e58b142f9993413
#
_cell.length_a   1.000
_cell.length_b   1.000
_cell.length_c   1.000
_cell.angle_alpha   90.00
_cell.angle_beta   90.00
_cell.angle_gamma   90.00
#
_symmetry.space_group_name_H-M   'P 1'
#
loop_
_entity.id
_entity.type
_entity.pdbx_description
1 polymer ?
#
loop_
_entity_poly.entity_id
_entity_poly.type
_entity_poly.pdbx_seq_one_letter_code
_entity_poly.pdbx_strand_id
1 'polypeptide(L)'
;YTVYSPTISGYTPSKSSVSGTFSSESSSATVYYYESTYTISFNANGGSGAPSSITKKHFTNATLPTATPSRTGYTFKGWGTSSSASYAAYQPGSTFYTNANTTLYAVWSAKTYTISYNANGGSGGPGSQTKTHGIKMLISRVEPTRSGYTFLGWSTSPSATSASYQPGEWYYANADRTFYAVWRKNGPATYTISYDANGGSGAPGSQTKTENVTLTLSPVSPRRTGYTFKGWATNKFMPGAQYQPGGKYTANASVTLYALWDCAHTTTEKQWSTGCAWKIVCKTCGATMSSGTTHGPYACGNWTYVNAAQHMRTKECGR
;
A
#
# COMPACT_ATOMS: atom_id res chain seq x y z
N TYR A 1 -55.68 71.46 -8.54
CA TYR A 1 -54.28 71.39 -7.99
C TYR A 1 -54.05 70.05 -7.31
N THR A 2 -52.78 69.64 -7.30
CA THR A 2 -52.31 68.52 -6.51
C THR A 2 -51.07 68.99 -5.72
N VAL A 3 -51.11 68.82 -4.42
CA VAL A 3 -49.99 69.13 -3.49
C VAL A 3 -49.47 67.82 -2.96
N TYR A 4 -48.19 67.51 -3.22
CA TYR A 4 -47.56 66.29 -2.69
C TYR A 4 -47.16 66.48 -1.21
N SER A 5 -47.33 65.42 -0.44
CA SER A 5 -46.88 65.42 0.94
C SER A 5 -45.36 65.48 1.01
N PRO A 6 -44.75 66.39 1.81
CA PRO A 6 -43.29 66.46 1.93
C PRO A 6 -42.74 65.14 2.41
N THR A 7 -41.56 64.75 1.89
CA THR A 7 -40.83 63.60 2.40
C THR A 7 -40.16 63.96 3.74
N ILE A 8 -40.52 63.28 4.80
CA ILE A 8 -39.89 63.40 6.11
C ILE A 8 -39.13 62.09 6.40
N SER A 9 -37.82 62.21 6.60
CA SER A 9 -36.98 61.02 6.88
C SER A 9 -37.47 60.27 8.10
N GLY A 10 -37.69 59.00 7.97
CA GLY A 10 -38.20 58.14 9.03
C GLY A 10 -39.70 58.14 9.26
N TYR A 11 -40.44 58.87 8.42
CA TYR A 11 -41.90 58.91 8.47
C TYR A 11 -42.58 58.58 7.16
N THR A 12 -43.75 58.00 7.22
CA THR A 12 -44.64 57.72 6.10
C THR A 12 -45.88 58.57 6.21
N PRO A 13 -46.25 59.39 5.21
CA PRO A 13 -47.45 60.22 5.23
C PRO A 13 -48.71 59.34 5.08
N SER A 14 -49.78 59.76 5.75
CA SER A 14 -51.12 59.10 5.63
C SER A 14 -51.70 59.23 4.23
N LYS A 15 -51.28 60.25 3.46
CA LYS A 15 -51.63 60.47 2.05
C LYS A 15 -50.35 60.95 1.31
N SER A 16 -50.05 60.42 0.14
CA SER A 16 -48.96 60.84 -0.69
C SER A 16 -49.16 62.24 -1.32
N SER A 17 -50.38 62.63 -1.51
CA SER A 17 -50.79 63.95 -2.05
C SER A 17 -52.22 64.27 -1.63
N VAL A 18 -52.55 65.56 -1.74
CA VAL A 18 -53.90 66.05 -1.61
C VAL A 18 -54.22 66.84 -2.89
N SER A 19 -55.38 66.50 -3.48
CA SER A 19 -55.89 67.19 -4.74
C SER A 19 -57.17 67.88 -4.43
N GLY A 20 -57.44 69.02 -5.10
CA GLY A 20 -58.67 69.82 -5.00
C GLY A 20 -58.88 70.75 -6.22
N THR A 21 -59.99 71.40 -6.25
CA THR A 21 -60.32 72.46 -7.23
C THR A 21 -60.14 73.83 -6.56
N PHE A 22 -59.73 74.81 -7.32
CA PHE A 22 -59.69 76.18 -6.79
C PHE A 22 -61.12 76.69 -6.56
N SER A 23 -61.38 77.21 -5.35
CA SER A 23 -62.64 77.86 -4.98
C SER A 23 -62.27 79.18 -4.27
N SER A 24 -63.25 80.10 -4.14
CA SER A 24 -63.09 81.40 -3.41
C SER A 24 -62.95 81.21 -1.88
N GLU A 25 -63.20 80.02 -1.38
CA GLU A 25 -63.07 79.72 0.06
C GLU A 25 -61.74 79.02 0.34
N SER A 26 -61.16 79.30 1.46
CA SER A 26 -59.99 78.60 1.91
C SER A 26 -60.29 77.14 2.30
N SER A 27 -59.57 76.21 1.73
CA SER A 27 -59.66 74.79 2.10
C SER A 27 -58.35 74.31 2.77
N SER A 28 -58.49 73.52 3.74
CA SER A 28 -57.31 72.89 4.45
C SER A 28 -57.44 71.39 4.39
N ALA A 29 -56.28 70.72 4.34
CA ALA A 29 -56.23 69.29 4.43
C ALA A 29 -55.11 68.91 5.40
N THR A 30 -55.40 67.92 6.26
CA THR A 30 -54.44 67.45 7.24
C THR A 30 -53.83 66.14 6.75
N VAL A 31 -52.49 66.07 6.76
CA VAL A 31 -51.71 64.84 6.50
C VAL A 31 -50.99 64.47 7.80
N TYR A 32 -51.26 63.26 8.25
CA TYR A 32 -50.56 62.67 9.41
C TYR A 32 -49.33 61.94 8.93
N TYR A 33 -48.24 61.96 9.73
CA TYR A 33 -47.03 61.26 9.50
C TYR A 33 -46.83 60.18 10.57
N TYR A 34 -46.69 58.94 10.15
CA TYR A 34 -46.44 57.77 11.00
C TYR A 34 -44.99 57.39 10.92
N GLU A 35 -44.43 57.01 12.07
CA GLU A 35 -43.05 56.52 12.12
C GLU A 35 -42.91 55.29 11.22
N SER A 36 -41.93 55.31 10.29
CA SER A 36 -41.69 54.20 9.37
C SER A 36 -41.26 52.95 10.14
N THR A 37 -41.78 51.80 9.72
CA THR A 37 -41.48 50.49 10.29
C THR A 37 -40.82 49.60 9.25
N TYR A 38 -39.87 48.77 9.66
CA TYR A 38 -39.14 47.85 8.84
C TYR A 38 -39.33 46.43 9.33
N THR A 39 -39.51 45.49 8.38
CA THR A 39 -39.62 44.07 8.66
C THR A 39 -38.24 43.43 8.54
N ILE A 40 -37.82 42.71 9.60
CA ILE A 40 -36.64 41.87 9.64
C ILE A 40 -37.12 40.43 9.53
N SER A 41 -36.87 39.78 8.41
CA SER A 41 -37.23 38.40 8.16
C SER A 41 -36.04 37.48 8.34
N PHE A 42 -36.29 36.21 8.68
CA PHE A 42 -35.26 35.21 8.92
C PHE A 42 -35.43 34.04 7.96
N ASN A 43 -34.39 33.69 7.28
CA ASN A 43 -34.34 32.54 6.35
C ASN A 43 -33.36 31.49 6.90
N ALA A 44 -33.85 30.28 7.09
CA ALA A 44 -33.01 29.17 7.58
C ALA A 44 -31.93 28.72 6.59
N ASN A 45 -31.92 29.21 5.36
CA ASN A 45 -30.89 29.00 4.33
C ASN A 45 -30.52 27.51 4.18
N GLY A 46 -31.50 26.68 3.90
CA GLY A 46 -31.35 25.22 3.76
C GLY A 46 -31.45 24.44 5.08
N GLY A 47 -31.74 25.11 6.20
CA GLY A 47 -32.14 24.52 7.47
C GLY A 47 -33.64 24.62 7.70
N SER A 48 -34.08 24.48 8.94
CA SER A 48 -35.46 24.58 9.40
C SER A 48 -35.53 25.31 10.75
N GLY A 49 -36.74 25.82 11.10
CA GLY A 49 -36.97 26.45 12.43
C GLY A 49 -36.39 27.87 12.54
N ALA A 50 -36.32 28.63 11.43
CA ALA A 50 -36.02 30.06 11.52
C ALA A 50 -37.07 30.78 12.34
N PRO A 51 -36.69 31.83 13.16
CA PRO A 51 -37.62 32.63 13.90
C PRO A 51 -38.63 33.33 12.99
N SER A 52 -39.79 33.70 13.52
CA SER A 52 -40.74 34.57 12.86
C SER A 52 -40.11 35.97 12.65
N SER A 53 -40.57 36.70 11.64
CA SER A 53 -40.16 38.07 11.39
C SER A 53 -40.50 38.98 12.55
N ILE A 54 -39.67 39.99 12.78
CA ILE A 54 -39.90 41.05 13.76
C ILE A 54 -40.01 42.42 13.05
N THR A 55 -40.61 43.39 13.73
CA THR A 55 -40.77 44.75 13.23
C THR A 55 -39.83 45.68 14.02
N LYS A 56 -39.21 46.62 13.31
CA LYS A 56 -38.34 47.68 13.85
C LYS A 56 -38.87 49.03 13.41
N LYS A 57 -39.01 49.99 14.32
CA LYS A 57 -39.28 51.37 14.04
C LYS A 57 -38.02 52.13 13.58
N HIS A 58 -38.17 53.20 12.81
CA HIS A 58 -37.01 53.92 12.22
C HIS A 58 -36.00 54.38 13.28
N PHE A 59 -36.46 55.01 14.32
CA PHE A 59 -35.54 55.60 15.32
C PHE A 59 -35.19 54.69 16.48
N THR A 60 -35.61 53.39 16.43
CA THR A 60 -35.33 52.42 17.49
C THR A 60 -34.43 51.32 16.96
N ASN A 61 -33.77 50.65 17.88
CA ASN A 61 -33.05 49.39 17.58
C ASN A 61 -33.96 48.20 17.85
N ALA A 62 -33.74 47.09 17.15
CA ALA A 62 -34.42 45.84 17.43
C ALA A 62 -33.43 44.81 18.02
N THR A 63 -33.87 44.02 19.00
CA THR A 63 -33.13 42.85 19.48
C THR A 63 -33.55 41.65 18.63
N LEU A 64 -32.58 41.02 18.01
CA LEU A 64 -32.82 39.80 17.22
C LEU A 64 -33.27 38.65 18.11
N PRO A 65 -34.15 37.76 17.64
CA PRO A 65 -34.56 36.57 18.38
C PRO A 65 -33.37 35.71 18.78
N THR A 66 -33.45 35.08 19.96
CA THR A 66 -32.44 34.12 20.45
C THR A 66 -32.60 32.72 19.87
N ALA A 67 -33.80 32.41 19.35
CA ALA A 67 -34.05 31.12 18.68
C ALA A 67 -33.17 30.94 17.45
N THR A 68 -32.61 29.74 17.32
CA THR A 68 -31.71 29.39 16.24
C THR A 68 -32.29 28.28 15.34
N PRO A 69 -32.09 28.36 14.02
CA PRO A 69 -32.50 27.29 13.12
C PRO A 69 -31.59 26.07 13.30
N SER A 70 -32.04 24.94 12.77
CA SER A 70 -31.24 23.69 12.73
C SER A 70 -31.02 23.23 11.29
N ARG A 71 -29.88 22.54 11.06
CA ARG A 71 -29.57 21.89 9.80
C ARG A 71 -28.72 20.66 10.08
N THR A 72 -29.21 19.49 9.62
CA THR A 72 -28.52 18.22 9.81
C THR A 72 -27.12 18.26 9.23
N GLY A 73 -26.11 17.92 10.01
CA GLY A 73 -24.71 17.91 9.59
C GLY A 73 -24.02 19.27 9.55
N TYR A 74 -24.70 20.33 10.04
CA TYR A 74 -24.12 21.68 10.07
C TYR A 74 -24.25 22.29 11.47
N THR A 75 -23.39 23.24 11.75
CA THR A 75 -23.45 24.11 12.93
C THR A 75 -23.84 25.52 12.51
N PHE A 76 -24.86 26.06 13.15
CA PHE A 76 -25.27 27.45 12.96
C PHE A 76 -24.19 28.41 13.49
N LYS A 77 -23.83 29.43 12.70
CA LYS A 77 -22.80 30.41 13.04
C LYS A 77 -23.35 31.80 13.31
N GLY A 78 -24.61 32.02 13.04
CA GLY A 78 -25.29 33.29 13.15
C GLY A 78 -25.97 33.69 11.84
N TRP A 79 -26.35 34.97 11.74
CA TRP A 79 -27.13 35.51 10.66
C TRP A 79 -26.28 36.36 9.71
N GLY A 80 -26.34 36.12 8.42
CA GLY A 80 -25.73 36.92 7.37
C GLY A 80 -26.75 37.76 6.62
N THR A 81 -26.31 38.77 5.89
CA THR A 81 -27.18 39.65 5.07
C THR A 81 -27.38 39.14 3.65
N SER A 82 -26.79 38.04 3.28
CA SER A 82 -26.93 37.34 1.99
C SER A 82 -27.03 35.83 2.20
N SER A 83 -27.74 35.15 1.32
CA SER A 83 -27.82 33.67 1.30
C SER A 83 -26.47 32.98 1.05
N SER A 84 -25.51 33.71 0.43
CA SER A 84 -24.15 33.24 0.16
C SER A 84 -23.13 33.72 1.19
N ALA A 85 -23.54 34.36 2.30
CA ALA A 85 -22.64 34.89 3.31
C ALA A 85 -21.77 33.75 3.90
N SER A 86 -20.45 33.93 3.92
CA SER A 86 -19.47 33.01 4.49
C SER A 86 -19.21 33.25 5.99
N TYR A 87 -19.65 34.38 6.52
CA TYR A 87 -19.54 34.75 7.94
C TYR A 87 -20.86 35.36 8.45
N ALA A 88 -21.08 35.28 9.74
CA ALA A 88 -22.26 35.87 10.40
C ALA A 88 -21.99 37.33 10.73
N ALA A 89 -22.87 38.22 10.25
CA ALA A 89 -22.88 39.63 10.59
C ALA A 89 -23.55 39.89 11.95
N TYR A 90 -24.49 39.03 12.32
CA TYR A 90 -25.27 39.18 13.57
C TYR A 90 -25.35 37.85 14.31
N GLN A 91 -25.35 37.92 15.65
CA GLN A 91 -25.62 36.75 16.48
C GLN A 91 -27.07 36.77 16.98
N PRO A 92 -27.67 35.62 17.36
CA PRO A 92 -28.93 35.57 18.08
C PRO A 92 -28.86 36.47 19.31
N GLY A 93 -29.93 37.26 19.56
CA GLY A 93 -29.98 38.19 20.65
C GLY A 93 -29.21 39.51 20.44
N SER A 94 -28.47 39.66 19.36
CA SER A 94 -27.75 40.92 19.09
C SER A 94 -28.68 42.04 18.64
N THR A 95 -28.15 43.27 18.69
CA THR A 95 -28.87 44.47 18.31
C THR A 95 -28.80 44.71 16.79
N PHE A 96 -29.93 45.02 16.18
CA PHE A 96 -30.05 45.35 14.74
C PHE A 96 -30.38 46.82 14.54
N TYR A 97 -29.59 47.53 13.74
CA TYR A 97 -29.67 48.99 13.60
C TYR A 97 -30.23 49.47 12.27
N THR A 98 -30.16 48.64 11.21
CA THR A 98 -30.46 49.05 9.82
C THR A 98 -31.91 49.47 9.66
N ASN A 99 -32.12 50.65 9.05
CA ASN A 99 -33.44 51.21 8.73
C ASN A 99 -33.89 50.82 7.32
N ALA A 100 -34.06 49.51 7.11
CA ALA A 100 -34.54 48.94 5.84
C ALA A 100 -35.15 47.55 6.09
N ASN A 101 -36.14 47.18 5.28
CA ASN A 101 -36.58 45.78 5.23
C ASN A 101 -35.41 44.88 4.90
N THR A 102 -35.16 43.89 5.75
CA THR A 102 -33.96 43.05 5.66
C THR A 102 -34.32 41.60 5.85
N THR A 103 -33.77 40.72 4.99
CA THR A 103 -33.80 39.28 5.22
C THR A 103 -32.42 38.84 5.72
N LEU A 104 -32.42 38.24 6.90
CA LEU A 104 -31.23 37.62 7.49
C LEU A 104 -31.23 36.12 7.18
N TYR A 105 -30.12 35.64 6.65
CA TYR A 105 -29.93 34.25 6.25
C TYR A 105 -29.04 33.52 7.23
N ALA A 106 -29.43 32.32 7.63
CA ALA A 106 -28.59 31.49 8.47
C ALA A 106 -27.25 31.16 7.78
N VAL A 107 -26.16 31.38 8.50
CA VAL A 107 -24.81 31.01 8.10
C VAL A 107 -24.42 29.69 8.74
N TRP A 108 -23.99 28.73 7.93
CA TRP A 108 -23.73 27.37 8.33
C TRP A 108 -22.26 26.98 8.17
N SER A 109 -21.72 26.22 9.11
CA SER A 109 -20.45 25.50 8.97
C SER A 109 -20.73 24.01 8.93
N ALA A 110 -20.23 23.30 7.91
CA ALA A 110 -20.35 21.85 7.87
C ALA A 110 -19.60 21.22 9.03
N LYS A 111 -20.19 20.20 9.67
CA LYS A 111 -19.53 19.38 10.69
C LYS A 111 -18.40 18.58 10.06
N THR A 112 -17.38 18.30 10.85
CA THR A 112 -16.29 17.42 10.48
C THR A 112 -16.29 16.17 11.36
N TYR A 113 -15.79 15.09 10.81
CA TYR A 113 -15.67 13.79 11.45
C TYR A 113 -14.24 13.30 11.36
N THR A 114 -13.79 12.61 12.40
CA THR A 114 -12.45 12.03 12.47
C THR A 114 -12.50 10.60 11.94
N ILE A 115 -11.66 10.32 10.94
CA ILE A 115 -11.44 8.98 10.41
C ILE A 115 -10.07 8.53 10.88
N SER A 116 -10.05 7.54 11.77
CA SER A 116 -8.84 6.97 12.35
C SER A 116 -8.50 5.62 11.71
N TYR A 117 -7.22 5.25 11.77
CA TYR A 117 -6.73 3.99 11.24
C TYR A 117 -5.98 3.22 12.33
N ASN A 118 -6.29 1.95 12.45
CA ASN A 118 -5.62 1.04 13.38
C ASN A 118 -4.98 -0.09 12.57
N ALA A 119 -3.67 -0.23 12.69
CA ALA A 119 -2.92 -1.26 11.98
C ALA A 119 -3.24 -2.70 12.45
N ASN A 120 -4.03 -2.87 13.52
CA ASN A 120 -4.58 -4.13 13.99
C ASN A 120 -3.52 -5.24 14.13
N GLY A 121 -2.46 -4.94 14.87
CA GLY A 121 -1.30 -5.83 15.08
C GLY A 121 -0.20 -5.69 14.03
N GLY A 122 -0.33 -4.76 13.08
CA GLY A 122 0.74 -4.30 12.20
C GLY A 122 1.34 -2.97 12.65
N SER A 123 2.10 -2.33 11.76
CA SER A 123 2.76 -1.03 11.97
C SER A 123 2.72 -0.18 10.69
N GLY A 124 3.01 1.11 10.78
CA GLY A 124 3.13 2.01 9.63
C GLY A 124 1.79 2.39 8.98
N GLY A 125 0.67 2.29 9.70
CA GLY A 125 -0.63 2.72 9.20
C GLY A 125 -0.72 4.24 9.01
N PRO A 126 -1.72 4.75 8.25
CA PRO A 126 -1.91 6.17 8.02
C PRO A 126 -2.32 6.90 9.30
N GLY A 127 -1.99 8.20 9.35
CA GLY A 127 -2.55 9.12 10.33
C GLY A 127 -4.06 9.36 10.11
N SER A 128 -4.73 9.95 11.09
CA SER A 128 -6.15 10.28 10.98
C SER A 128 -6.42 11.29 9.87
N GLN A 129 -7.60 11.19 9.24
CA GLN A 129 -8.09 12.12 8.23
C GLN A 129 -9.37 12.82 8.72
N THR A 130 -9.63 14.00 8.18
CA THR A 130 -10.87 14.75 8.45
C THR A 130 -11.85 14.58 7.30
N LYS A 131 -13.07 14.12 7.62
CA LYS A 131 -14.20 13.98 6.71
C LYS A 131 -15.17 15.14 6.93
N THR A 132 -15.46 15.94 5.92
CA THR A 132 -16.47 16.99 5.98
C THR A 132 -17.86 16.43 5.67
N HIS A 133 -18.87 16.86 6.39
CA HIS A 133 -20.26 16.45 6.15
C HIS A 133 -20.68 16.70 4.69
N GLY A 134 -21.31 15.71 4.08
CA GLY A 134 -21.79 15.79 2.70
C GLY A 134 -20.73 15.73 1.61
N ILE A 135 -19.43 15.78 1.95
CA ILE A 135 -18.33 15.68 0.99
C ILE A 135 -17.69 14.31 1.11
N LYS A 136 -17.62 13.55 0.01
CA LYS A 136 -16.88 12.28 -0.02
C LYS A 136 -15.39 12.50 0.20
N MET A 137 -14.70 11.54 0.79
CA MET A 137 -13.25 11.55 0.96
C MET A 137 -12.64 10.25 0.44
N LEU A 138 -11.36 10.27 0.08
CA LEU A 138 -10.60 9.05 -0.21
C LEU A 138 -10.03 8.47 1.09
N ILE A 139 -10.23 7.18 1.30
CA ILE A 139 -9.49 6.41 2.30
C ILE A 139 -8.00 6.48 1.95
N SER A 140 -7.15 6.64 2.96
CA SER A 140 -5.70 6.74 2.74
C SER A 140 -5.17 5.56 1.91
N ARG A 141 -4.22 5.87 1.02
CA ARG A 141 -3.49 4.87 0.23
C ARG A 141 -2.30 4.27 0.96
N VAL A 142 -1.97 4.78 2.14
CA VAL A 142 -0.90 4.23 2.96
C VAL A 142 -1.36 2.92 3.57
N GLU A 143 -0.60 1.87 3.31
CA GLU A 143 -0.87 0.52 3.80
C GLU A 143 0.04 0.21 4.98
N PRO A 144 -0.50 -0.38 6.06
CA PRO A 144 0.32 -0.88 7.15
C PRO A 144 1.06 -2.15 6.75
N THR A 145 2.07 -2.53 7.53
CA THR A 145 2.82 -3.78 7.34
C THR A 145 2.69 -4.65 8.59
N ARG A 146 2.74 -5.99 8.37
CA ARG A 146 2.77 -6.98 9.46
C ARG A 146 3.58 -8.19 9.03
N SER A 147 4.65 -8.51 9.77
CA SER A 147 5.52 -9.65 9.46
C SER A 147 4.73 -10.96 9.42
N GLY A 148 4.88 -11.74 8.35
CA GLY A 148 4.19 -13.01 8.14
C GLY A 148 2.71 -12.89 7.74
N TYR A 149 2.25 -11.69 7.37
CA TYR A 149 0.87 -11.44 6.92
C TYR A 149 0.83 -10.60 5.67
N THR A 150 -0.24 -10.76 4.90
CA THR A 150 -0.59 -9.93 3.75
C THR A 150 -1.76 -9.03 4.13
N PHE A 151 -1.63 -7.72 3.86
CA PHE A 151 -2.71 -6.76 4.04
C PHE A 151 -3.80 -7.00 2.99
N LEU A 152 -5.06 -7.05 3.42
CA LEU A 152 -6.22 -7.28 2.54
C LEU A 152 -7.05 -6.02 2.32
N GLY A 153 -6.84 -4.97 3.11
CA GLY A 153 -7.63 -3.75 3.11
C GLY A 153 -8.14 -3.41 4.52
N TRP A 154 -9.15 -2.58 4.57
CA TRP A 154 -9.70 -2.01 5.80
C TRP A 154 -11.10 -2.54 6.13
N SER A 155 -11.43 -2.62 7.41
CA SER A 155 -12.77 -2.94 7.91
C SER A 155 -13.12 -2.02 9.07
N THR A 156 -14.42 -1.87 9.38
CA THR A 156 -14.89 -1.17 10.58
C THR A 156 -14.92 -2.05 11.83
N SER A 157 -14.61 -3.35 11.69
CA SER A 157 -14.50 -4.29 12.80
C SER A 157 -13.05 -4.78 12.95
N PRO A 158 -12.49 -4.79 14.17
CA PRO A 158 -11.14 -5.30 14.41
C PRO A 158 -11.01 -6.82 14.22
N SER A 159 -12.12 -7.55 14.27
CA SER A 159 -12.16 -9.02 14.11
C SER A 159 -12.54 -9.47 12.68
N ALA A 160 -12.64 -8.55 11.73
CA ALA A 160 -13.01 -8.89 10.37
C ALA A 160 -11.94 -9.78 9.70
N THR A 161 -12.41 -10.79 8.97
CA THR A 161 -11.59 -11.71 8.17
C THR A 161 -11.53 -11.32 6.69
N SER A 162 -12.39 -10.37 6.27
CA SER A 162 -12.41 -9.80 4.91
C SER A 162 -12.46 -8.28 4.97
N ALA A 163 -11.83 -7.62 4.03
CA ALA A 163 -11.84 -6.17 3.91
C ALA A 163 -13.18 -5.69 3.33
N SER A 164 -13.71 -4.60 3.90
CA SER A 164 -14.91 -3.90 3.41
C SER A 164 -14.54 -2.68 2.56
N TYR A 165 -13.30 -2.20 2.68
CA TYR A 165 -12.80 -1.02 1.98
C TYR A 165 -11.36 -1.23 1.51
N GLN A 166 -11.03 -0.62 0.37
CA GLN A 166 -9.68 -0.65 -0.17
C GLN A 166 -8.97 0.72 0.02
N PRO A 167 -7.63 0.74 0.11
CA PRO A 167 -6.87 1.98 0.04
C PRO A 167 -7.23 2.79 -1.22
N GLY A 168 -7.51 4.09 -1.04
CA GLY A 168 -7.93 4.97 -2.14
C GLY A 168 -9.39 4.84 -2.57
N GLU A 169 -10.20 4.06 -1.89
CA GLU A 169 -11.65 3.98 -2.12
C GLU A 169 -12.38 5.20 -1.55
N TRP A 170 -13.54 5.55 -2.16
CA TRP A 170 -14.37 6.64 -1.70
C TRP A 170 -15.20 6.26 -0.47
N TYR A 171 -15.10 7.09 0.58
CA TYR A 171 -15.89 6.97 1.80
C TYR A 171 -16.91 8.09 1.90
N TYR A 172 -18.17 7.73 2.19
CA TYR A 172 -19.33 8.65 2.14
C TYR A 172 -19.95 8.93 3.52
N ALA A 173 -19.84 8.03 4.48
CA ALA A 173 -20.56 8.15 5.73
C ALA A 173 -20.16 9.39 6.54
N ASN A 174 -21.15 10.04 7.17
CA ASN A 174 -21.00 11.25 7.95
C ASN A 174 -20.97 10.93 9.46
N ALA A 175 -19.94 10.25 9.91
CA ALA A 175 -19.70 9.89 11.31
C ALA A 175 -18.20 9.67 11.55
N ASP A 176 -17.78 9.84 12.80
CA ASP A 176 -16.45 9.38 13.25
C ASP A 176 -16.32 7.87 13.00
N ARG A 177 -15.16 7.43 12.55
CA ARG A 177 -14.93 6.02 12.19
C ARG A 177 -13.48 5.62 12.43
N THR A 178 -13.30 4.41 12.95
CA THR A 178 -11.99 3.75 12.95
C THR A 178 -12.00 2.63 11.92
N PHE A 179 -11.02 2.63 11.03
CA PHE A 179 -10.72 1.55 10.12
C PHE A 179 -9.62 0.67 10.72
N TYR A 180 -9.86 -0.63 10.76
CA TYR A 180 -8.92 -1.65 11.23
C TYR A 180 -8.34 -2.40 10.03
N ALA A 181 -7.04 -2.58 10.01
CA ALA A 181 -6.38 -3.39 9.00
C ALA A 181 -6.84 -4.85 9.07
N VAL A 182 -7.17 -5.42 7.93
CA VAL A 182 -7.53 -6.82 7.78
C VAL A 182 -6.32 -7.58 7.23
N TRP A 183 -5.96 -8.67 7.89
CA TRP A 183 -4.76 -9.45 7.61
C TRP A 183 -5.07 -10.88 7.24
N ARG A 184 -4.36 -11.40 6.25
CA ARG A 184 -4.29 -12.84 5.96
C ARG A 184 -2.91 -13.34 6.36
N LYS A 185 -2.84 -14.36 7.22
CA LYS A 185 -1.59 -15.02 7.55
C LYS A 185 -1.01 -15.67 6.29
N ASN A 186 0.27 -15.44 6.03
CA ASN A 186 0.97 -16.07 4.92
C ASN A 186 1.18 -17.54 5.21
N GLY A 187 1.18 -18.36 4.16
CA GLY A 187 1.61 -19.75 4.28
C GLY A 187 3.10 -19.85 4.62
N PRO A 188 3.58 -21.04 5.03
CA PRO A 188 4.99 -21.26 5.25
C PRO A 188 5.78 -21.01 3.97
N ALA A 189 7.00 -20.48 4.11
CA ALA A 189 7.89 -20.27 2.97
C ALA A 189 8.25 -21.60 2.29
N THR A 190 8.51 -21.54 0.99
CA THR A 190 8.96 -22.70 0.23
C THR A 190 10.32 -22.44 -0.40
N TYR A 191 11.12 -23.48 -0.52
CA TYR A 191 12.48 -23.46 -1.05
C TYR A 191 12.59 -24.49 -2.17
N THR A 192 13.36 -24.19 -3.20
CA THR A 192 13.61 -25.10 -4.33
C THR A 192 14.90 -25.86 -4.12
N ILE A 193 14.83 -27.19 -4.16
CA ILE A 193 15.98 -28.09 -4.16
C ILE A 193 16.16 -28.59 -5.59
N SER A 194 17.21 -28.15 -6.24
CA SER A 194 17.55 -28.55 -7.62
C SER A 194 18.67 -29.62 -7.58
N TYR A 195 18.77 -30.40 -8.64
CA TYR A 195 19.77 -31.46 -8.80
C TYR A 195 20.56 -31.24 -10.08
N ASP A 196 21.87 -31.31 -9.98
CA ASP A 196 22.80 -31.22 -11.09
C ASP A 196 23.61 -32.52 -11.17
N ALA A 197 23.52 -33.21 -12.30
CA ALA A 197 24.24 -34.44 -12.56
C ALA A 197 25.77 -34.28 -12.61
N ASN A 198 26.28 -33.03 -12.60
CA ASN A 198 27.71 -32.69 -12.57
C ASN A 198 28.56 -33.52 -13.55
N GLY A 199 28.22 -33.43 -14.85
CA GLY A 199 28.84 -34.18 -15.91
C GLY A 199 28.31 -35.61 -16.12
N GLY A 200 27.30 -36.01 -15.40
CA GLY A 200 26.51 -37.20 -15.65
C GLY A 200 25.17 -36.89 -16.34
N SER A 201 24.24 -37.83 -16.28
CA SER A 201 22.87 -37.69 -16.82
C SER A 201 21.84 -38.34 -15.89
N GLY A 202 20.55 -38.02 -16.04
CA GLY A 202 19.47 -38.61 -15.26
C GLY A 202 19.36 -38.06 -13.84
N ALA A 203 19.76 -36.79 -13.59
CA ALA A 203 19.46 -36.13 -12.33
C ALA A 203 17.94 -35.99 -12.15
N PRO A 204 17.43 -36.11 -10.90
CA PRO A 204 16.00 -35.90 -10.64
C PRO A 204 15.55 -34.47 -10.94
N GLY A 205 14.27 -34.28 -11.18
CA GLY A 205 13.66 -32.97 -11.22
C GLY A 205 13.70 -32.26 -9.86
N SER A 206 13.57 -30.94 -9.87
CA SER A 206 13.57 -30.15 -8.64
C SER A 206 12.42 -30.55 -7.68
N GLN A 207 12.65 -30.42 -6.38
CA GLN A 207 11.66 -30.65 -5.34
C GLN A 207 11.41 -29.35 -4.55
N THR A 208 10.19 -29.23 -4.01
CA THR A 208 9.82 -28.11 -3.14
C THR A 208 9.94 -28.53 -1.68
N LYS A 209 10.73 -27.79 -0.91
CA LYS A 209 10.89 -27.89 0.54
C LYS A 209 10.00 -26.84 1.21
N THR A 210 9.10 -27.25 2.07
CA THR A 210 8.31 -26.34 2.91
C THR A 210 9.09 -25.97 4.18
N GLU A 211 9.00 -24.72 4.59
CA GLU A 211 9.64 -24.21 5.80
C GLU A 211 9.34 -25.10 7.02
N ASN A 212 10.35 -25.43 7.79
CA ASN A 212 10.29 -26.28 8.99
C ASN A 212 9.72 -27.71 8.78
N VAL A 213 9.47 -28.11 7.52
CA VAL A 213 9.07 -29.49 7.19
C VAL A 213 10.28 -30.21 6.56
N THR A 214 10.73 -31.32 7.14
CA THR A 214 11.83 -32.11 6.57
C THR A 214 11.44 -32.66 5.20
N LEU A 215 12.26 -32.40 4.18
CA LEU A 215 12.10 -32.97 2.85
C LEU A 215 12.87 -34.29 2.74
N THR A 216 12.24 -35.31 2.20
CA THR A 216 12.94 -36.51 1.74
C THR A 216 13.41 -36.27 0.30
N LEU A 217 14.74 -36.29 0.09
CA LEU A 217 15.34 -36.11 -1.21
C LEU A 217 14.94 -37.21 -2.18
N SER A 218 14.97 -36.95 -3.46
CA SER A 218 14.68 -37.93 -4.49
C SER A 218 15.56 -39.20 -4.34
N PRO A 219 15.00 -40.40 -4.44
CA PRO A 219 15.75 -41.63 -4.41
C PRO A 219 16.49 -41.92 -5.74
N VAL A 220 16.25 -41.11 -6.76
CA VAL A 220 16.86 -41.28 -8.09
C VAL A 220 18.33 -40.90 -8.04
N SER A 221 19.18 -41.79 -8.54
CA SER A 221 20.62 -41.57 -8.70
C SER A 221 20.95 -41.30 -10.18
N PRO A 222 21.74 -40.27 -10.48
CA PRO A 222 22.22 -40.01 -11.84
C PRO A 222 23.26 -41.06 -12.26
N ARG A 223 23.63 -41.09 -13.53
CA ARG A 223 24.63 -42.01 -14.10
C ARG A 223 25.71 -41.24 -14.83
N ARG A 224 26.95 -41.76 -14.77
CA ARG A 224 28.09 -41.24 -15.51
C ARG A 224 29.00 -42.40 -15.89
N THR A 225 29.27 -42.56 -17.20
CA THR A 225 30.08 -43.66 -17.70
C THR A 225 31.49 -43.61 -17.09
N GLY A 226 31.95 -44.74 -16.56
CA GLY A 226 33.28 -44.85 -15.90
C GLY A 226 33.40 -44.25 -14.51
N TYR A 227 32.25 -43.88 -13.89
CA TYR A 227 32.23 -43.32 -12.55
C TYR A 227 31.15 -43.99 -11.70
N THR A 228 31.40 -44.01 -10.42
CA THR A 228 30.44 -44.45 -9.38
C THR A 228 29.86 -43.23 -8.69
N PHE A 229 28.55 -43.16 -8.57
CA PHE A 229 27.85 -42.10 -7.83
C PHE A 229 28.07 -42.26 -6.34
N LYS A 230 28.51 -41.18 -5.66
CA LYS A 230 28.81 -41.17 -4.21
C LYS A 230 27.71 -40.52 -3.39
N GLY A 231 26.82 -39.75 -4.02
CA GLY A 231 25.79 -38.97 -3.37
C GLY A 231 25.79 -37.51 -3.80
N TRP A 232 25.08 -36.70 -3.10
CA TRP A 232 24.83 -35.30 -3.40
C TRP A 232 25.60 -34.37 -2.45
N ALA A 233 26.06 -33.22 -2.93
CA ALA A 233 26.71 -32.18 -2.15
C ALA A 233 26.26 -30.80 -2.61
N THR A 234 26.33 -29.81 -1.71
CA THR A 234 25.98 -28.41 -2.00
C THR A 234 27.02 -27.68 -2.84
N ASN A 235 28.18 -28.28 -3.04
CA ASN A 235 29.24 -27.78 -3.89
C ASN A 235 29.87 -28.97 -4.67
N LYS A 236 30.06 -28.79 -5.99
CA LYS A 236 30.60 -29.81 -6.90
C LYS A 236 32.04 -30.24 -6.62
N PHE A 237 32.79 -29.50 -5.79
CA PHE A 237 34.19 -29.78 -5.42
C PHE A 237 34.32 -30.32 -3.98
N MET A 238 33.23 -30.70 -3.33
CA MET A 238 33.31 -31.29 -2.00
C MET A 238 34.02 -32.63 -2.02
N PRO A 239 34.84 -32.93 -0.97
CA PRO A 239 35.58 -34.19 -0.89
C PRO A 239 34.68 -35.40 -0.60
N GLY A 240 33.46 -35.16 -0.14
CA GLY A 240 32.47 -36.21 0.21
C GLY A 240 31.03 -35.77 0.11
N ALA A 241 30.15 -36.74 -0.09
CA ALA A 241 28.72 -36.51 -0.20
C ALA A 241 28.12 -36.11 1.15
N GLN A 242 27.32 -35.08 1.14
CA GLN A 242 26.55 -34.59 2.29
C GLN A 242 25.22 -35.27 2.43
N TYR A 243 24.62 -35.68 1.29
CA TYR A 243 23.31 -36.29 1.23
C TYR A 243 23.33 -37.54 0.37
N GLN A 244 22.54 -38.54 0.74
CA GLN A 244 22.29 -39.71 -0.07
C GLN A 244 20.91 -39.62 -0.77
N PRO A 245 20.68 -40.34 -1.86
CA PRO A 245 19.36 -40.52 -2.42
C PRO A 245 18.37 -40.99 -1.35
N GLY A 246 17.18 -40.38 -1.27
CA GLY A 246 16.22 -40.62 -0.21
C GLY A 246 16.59 -40.05 1.17
N GLY A 247 17.72 -39.36 1.29
CA GLY A 247 18.17 -38.71 2.51
C GLY A 247 17.29 -37.56 2.94
N LYS A 248 17.51 -37.05 4.15
CA LYS A 248 16.72 -35.95 4.74
C LYS A 248 17.41 -34.60 4.51
N TYR A 249 16.64 -33.63 4.04
CA TYR A 249 17.06 -32.23 3.91
C TYR A 249 16.22 -31.38 4.87
N THR A 250 16.87 -30.72 5.84
CA THR A 250 16.21 -29.98 6.91
C THR A 250 16.37 -28.45 6.78
N ALA A 251 17.37 -27.98 6.05
CA ALA A 251 17.65 -26.56 5.95
C ALA A 251 16.51 -25.79 5.26
N ASN A 252 16.17 -24.60 5.80
CA ASN A 252 15.20 -23.68 5.19
C ASN A 252 15.90 -22.77 4.16
N ALA A 253 16.39 -23.38 3.09
CA ALA A 253 17.10 -22.66 2.02
C ALA A 253 16.94 -23.37 0.68
N SER A 254 16.87 -22.61 -0.41
CA SER A 254 17.01 -23.16 -1.75
C SER A 254 18.46 -23.54 -2.01
N VAL A 255 18.68 -24.68 -2.68
CA VAL A 255 20.02 -25.19 -2.97
C VAL A 255 20.04 -26.00 -4.27
N THR A 256 21.18 -25.98 -4.94
CA THR A 256 21.50 -26.97 -5.99
C THR A 256 22.39 -28.04 -5.38
N LEU A 257 21.96 -29.28 -5.48
CA LEU A 257 22.70 -30.47 -5.08
C LEU A 257 23.43 -31.06 -6.30
N TYR A 258 24.74 -31.09 -6.23
CA TYR A 258 25.61 -31.60 -7.27
C TYR A 258 25.97 -33.05 -7.02
N ALA A 259 25.86 -33.89 -8.05
CA ALA A 259 26.33 -35.26 -7.99
C ALA A 259 27.85 -35.32 -7.76
N LEU A 260 28.30 -36.07 -6.77
CA LEU A 260 29.70 -36.41 -6.58
C LEU A 260 30.01 -37.78 -7.17
N TRP A 261 31.13 -37.85 -7.85
CA TRP A 261 31.55 -39.00 -8.60
C TRP A 261 32.89 -39.53 -8.11
N ASP A 262 32.98 -40.82 -8.03
CA ASP A 262 34.26 -41.51 -7.83
C ASP A 262 34.60 -42.25 -9.14
N CYS A 263 35.83 -42.14 -9.62
CA CYS A 263 36.23 -42.84 -10.82
C CYS A 263 36.34 -44.34 -10.52
N ALA A 264 35.66 -45.16 -11.33
CA ALA A 264 35.67 -46.61 -11.16
C ALA A 264 37.02 -47.25 -11.50
N HIS A 265 37.94 -46.48 -12.09
CA HIS A 265 39.29 -46.93 -12.51
C HIS A 265 39.31 -48.25 -13.32
N THR A 266 38.22 -48.55 -14.01
CA THR A 266 38.06 -49.82 -14.73
C THR A 266 38.87 -49.91 -16.03
N THR A 267 39.29 -48.77 -16.56
CA THR A 267 40.10 -48.67 -17.77
C THR A 267 41.41 -47.98 -17.47
N THR A 268 42.50 -48.65 -17.65
CA THR A 268 43.86 -48.09 -17.41
C THR A 268 44.72 -48.22 -18.64
N GLU A 269 45.73 -47.39 -18.74
CA GLU A 269 46.81 -47.49 -19.73
C GLU A 269 48.16 -47.29 -19.04
N LYS A 270 49.17 -47.92 -19.63
CA LYS A 270 50.53 -47.74 -19.20
C LYS A 270 51.18 -46.63 -20.02
N GLN A 271 51.63 -45.59 -19.36
CA GLN A 271 52.35 -44.47 -19.96
C GLN A 271 53.82 -44.55 -19.56
N TRP A 272 54.66 -44.32 -20.55
CA TRP A 272 56.12 -44.35 -20.37
C TRP A 272 56.65 -42.90 -20.39
N SER A 273 57.63 -42.65 -19.55
CA SER A 273 58.40 -41.40 -19.55
C SER A 273 59.87 -41.66 -19.83
N THR A 274 60.65 -40.62 -20.07
CA THR A 274 62.11 -40.71 -20.26
C THR A 274 62.76 -41.37 -19.04
N GLY A 275 63.79 -42.22 -19.26
CA GLY A 275 64.50 -42.89 -18.19
C GLY A 275 63.85 -44.19 -17.66
N CYS A 276 63.08 -44.89 -18.54
CA CYS A 276 62.43 -46.18 -18.21
C CYS A 276 61.40 -46.16 -17.09
N ALA A 277 60.98 -44.98 -16.70
CA ALA A 277 59.86 -44.83 -15.75
C ALA A 277 58.53 -45.05 -16.47
N TRP A 278 57.64 -45.73 -15.79
CA TRP A 278 56.26 -45.95 -16.26
C TRP A 278 55.25 -45.60 -15.18
N LYS A 279 54.08 -45.23 -15.61
CA LYS A 279 52.90 -45.08 -14.74
C LYS A 279 51.69 -45.75 -15.40
N ILE A 280 50.86 -46.39 -14.60
CA ILE A 280 49.51 -46.81 -15.02
C ILE A 280 48.57 -45.70 -14.66
N VAL A 281 47.89 -45.15 -15.64
CA VAL A 281 46.93 -44.08 -15.45
C VAL A 281 45.53 -44.58 -15.81
N CYS A 282 44.53 -44.11 -15.09
CA CYS A 282 43.15 -44.33 -15.48
C CYS A 282 42.83 -43.48 -16.73
N LYS A 283 42.32 -44.09 -17.79
CA LYS A 283 41.93 -43.41 -19.02
C LYS A 283 40.80 -42.45 -18.81
N THR A 284 39.95 -42.70 -17.83
CA THR A 284 38.75 -41.92 -17.55
C THR A 284 39.04 -40.63 -16.77
N CYS A 285 39.95 -40.66 -15.78
CA CYS A 285 40.19 -39.50 -14.90
C CYS A 285 41.66 -39.04 -14.87
N GLY A 286 42.58 -39.78 -15.52
CA GLY A 286 43.98 -39.44 -15.56
C GLY A 286 44.77 -39.75 -14.26
N ALA A 287 44.10 -40.31 -13.24
CA ALA A 287 44.75 -40.59 -11.97
C ALA A 287 45.83 -41.68 -12.15
N THR A 288 47.02 -41.48 -11.55
CA THR A 288 48.07 -42.49 -11.54
C THR A 288 47.76 -43.59 -10.52
N MET A 289 47.61 -44.81 -11.00
CA MET A 289 47.26 -45.99 -10.20
C MET A 289 48.47 -46.69 -9.65
N SER A 290 49.48 -46.70 -10.43
CA SER A 290 50.82 -47.21 -10.02
C SER A 290 51.92 -46.64 -10.91
N SER A 291 53.12 -46.63 -10.42
CA SER A 291 54.29 -46.19 -11.16
C SER A 291 55.53 -47.01 -10.76
N GLY A 292 56.53 -47.05 -11.59
CA GLY A 292 57.75 -47.76 -11.31
C GLY A 292 58.79 -47.60 -12.42
N THR A 293 59.91 -48.24 -12.22
CA THR A 293 60.97 -48.38 -13.22
C THR A 293 61.13 -49.85 -13.55
N THR A 294 61.31 -50.25 -14.80
CA THR A 294 61.32 -51.64 -15.22
C THR A 294 62.70 -52.21 -15.46
N HIS A 295 63.74 -51.40 -15.35
CA HIS A 295 65.08 -51.87 -15.57
C HIS A 295 65.92 -51.77 -14.31
N GLY A 296 66.68 -52.87 -14.02
CA GLY A 296 67.67 -52.89 -12.96
C GLY A 296 68.85 -51.92 -13.29
N PRO A 297 70.04 -52.06 -12.70
CA PRO A 297 71.09 -51.06 -12.60
C PRO A 297 71.75 -50.66 -13.95
N TYR A 298 71.09 -50.90 -15.10
CA TYR A 298 71.60 -50.47 -16.41
C TYR A 298 70.96 -49.15 -16.83
N ALA A 299 71.78 -48.22 -17.29
CA ALA A 299 71.32 -46.96 -17.82
C ALA A 299 70.43 -47.19 -19.06
N CYS A 300 69.23 -46.65 -19.07
CA CYS A 300 68.32 -46.67 -20.20
C CYS A 300 68.72 -45.55 -21.21
N GLY A 301 69.18 -45.96 -22.36
CA GLY A 301 69.28 -45.07 -23.54
C GLY A 301 67.91 -44.74 -24.14
N ASN A 302 67.87 -43.85 -25.11
CA ASN A 302 66.62 -43.42 -25.79
C ASN A 302 65.95 -44.62 -26.48
N TRP A 303 64.69 -44.91 -26.11
CA TRP A 303 63.84 -45.94 -26.70
C TRP A 303 62.82 -45.30 -27.64
N THR A 304 62.69 -45.81 -28.83
CA THR A 304 61.58 -45.47 -29.71
C THR A 304 60.52 -46.54 -29.61
N TYR A 305 59.31 -46.15 -29.17
CA TYR A 305 58.17 -47.05 -29.06
C TYR A 305 57.59 -47.35 -30.46
N VAL A 306 57.51 -48.62 -30.85
CA VAL A 306 57.01 -49.04 -32.16
C VAL A 306 55.61 -49.67 -32.07
N ASN A 307 55.27 -50.45 -31.08
CA ASN A 307 53.90 -50.92 -30.75
C ASN A 307 53.91 -51.71 -29.40
N ALA A 308 52.72 -52.10 -28.96
CA ALA A 308 52.53 -52.77 -27.67
C ALA A 308 53.15 -54.18 -27.56
N ALA A 309 53.63 -54.76 -28.64
CA ALA A 309 54.14 -56.13 -28.69
C ALA A 309 55.65 -56.27 -28.97
N GLN A 310 56.28 -55.20 -29.43
CA GLN A 310 57.71 -55.26 -29.78
C GLN A 310 58.52 -54.11 -29.21
N HIS A 311 59.47 -54.46 -28.30
CA HIS A 311 60.53 -53.58 -27.90
C HIS A 311 61.72 -53.78 -28.87
N MET A 312 61.99 -52.80 -29.71
CA MET A 312 63.24 -52.78 -30.43
C MET A 312 64.29 -52.01 -29.63
N ARG A 313 65.43 -52.69 -29.38
CA ARG A 313 66.66 -52.08 -28.89
C ARG A 313 67.22 -51.17 -29.98
N THR A 314 67.25 -49.89 -29.77
CA THR A 314 68.25 -49.08 -30.43
C THR A 314 69.60 -49.21 -29.73
N LYS A 315 70.67 -49.12 -30.45
CA LYS A 315 72.02 -49.51 -30.08
C LYS A 315 72.71 -48.83 -28.91
N GLU A 316 72.00 -48.28 -27.96
CA GLU A 316 72.59 -47.50 -26.87
C GLU A 316 72.07 -47.90 -25.46
N CYS A 317 72.03 -49.18 -25.18
CA CYS A 317 72.24 -49.59 -23.79
C CYS A 317 73.77 -49.77 -23.64
N GLY A 318 74.40 -48.75 -23.12
CA GLY A 318 75.76 -48.88 -22.64
C GLY A 318 75.85 -49.97 -21.59
N ARG A 319 76.85 -50.79 -21.66
CA ARG A 319 77.19 -51.80 -20.61
C ARG A 319 77.25 -51.22 -19.25
#